data_1cde93fef3d52184a862b1ad5a9f674e
#
_entry.id   1cde93fef3d52184a862b1ad5a9f674e
#
_cell.length_a   1.000
_cell.length_b   1.000
_cell.length_c   1.000
_cell.angle_alpha   90.00
_cell.angle_beta   90.00
_cell.angle_gamma   90.00
#
_symmetry.space_group_name_H-M   'P 1'
#
loop_
_entity.id
_entity.type
_entity.pdbx_description
1 polymer ?
#
loop_
_entity_poly.entity_id
_entity_poly.type
_entity_poly.pdbx_seq_one_letter_code
_entity_poly.pdbx_strand_id
1 'polypeptide(L)'
;MRNSITRMLALVLSVVMILCSNAGLGDGSVVYAETDMQSVSVETATPGDGRIDASKFKVSLVNESIPYNGEEVNLWLRIKDPSGHYLTEDVDYTASYTNNIYPGTAKIHITYIGRYKGSAEKTFKITQEHIDNLRSTYVDETSLIIEWDYLYATLDRYVVMQYKNGKWQAARTCISGGNAMDFAKLTPNTVYRYYVKGQRKLASGRYVDVAKSSVAAVRTKPYSADYTQIRLSRRTFVYDGTAKKPSFKVIGNITEKGVIVDPNKEYTYSYANNIYPGTATLKVKYTGSSRFKGTSTEKFKIVPAKISEIKSKRTSNSITLTFPVVKGATVYKLYGTDHDLDYPRSEKYKVVGTSKTTTITIKNRKQGSEYRFYLKAYAVKNGKEIMLAKSDEFVERTTPAKVTGVVSGKTEKTGNYTAVRTGTDYVEIGCAPVSGADGYCIYRYDAKSKKWIK
;
A
#
# COMPACT_ATOMS: atom_id res chain seq x y z
N MET A 1 -23.45 11.81 -1.56
CA MET A 1 -22.88 10.64 -2.25
C MET A 1 -23.76 9.38 -2.27
N ARG A 2 -24.90 9.35 -1.61
CA ARG A 2 -25.86 8.21 -1.61
C ARG A 2 -26.81 8.16 -2.82
N ASN A 3 -26.92 9.23 -3.59
CA ASN A 3 -27.89 9.34 -4.70
C ASN A 3 -27.35 8.99 -6.09
N SER A 4 -26.07 8.68 -6.24
CA SER A 4 -25.45 8.36 -7.55
C SER A 4 -25.54 6.88 -7.90
N ILE A 5 -25.60 6.00 -6.91
CA ILE A 5 -25.61 4.53 -7.11
C ILE A 5 -27.01 4.04 -7.55
N THR A 6 -28.07 4.66 -7.05
CA THR A 6 -29.46 4.24 -7.36
C THR A 6 -29.90 4.64 -8.78
N ARG A 7 -29.27 5.65 -9.40
CA ARG A 7 -29.57 6.06 -10.78
C ARG A 7 -28.86 5.25 -11.86
N MET A 8 -27.76 4.57 -11.53
CA MET A 8 -27.04 3.72 -12.49
C MET A 8 -27.67 2.32 -12.62
N LEU A 9 -28.33 1.81 -11.57
CA LEU A 9 -29.02 0.51 -11.62
C LEU A 9 -30.29 0.53 -12.48
N ALA A 10 -30.93 1.69 -12.67
CA ALA A 10 -32.13 1.83 -13.46
C ALA A 10 -31.89 1.88 -14.99
N LEU A 11 -30.66 2.16 -15.44
CA LEU A 11 -30.33 2.30 -16.87
C LEU A 11 -29.87 0.99 -17.53
N VAL A 12 -29.50 -0.03 -16.78
CA VAL A 12 -29.03 -1.33 -17.30
C VAL A 12 -30.19 -2.31 -17.54
N LEU A 13 -31.36 -2.07 -16.93
CA LEU A 13 -32.55 -2.95 -17.09
C LEU A 13 -33.44 -2.63 -18.28
N SER A 14 -33.19 -1.55 -19.06
CA SER A 14 -34.08 -1.10 -20.13
C SER A 14 -33.56 -1.33 -21.57
N VAL A 15 -32.42 -2.00 -21.79
CA VAL A 15 -31.84 -2.19 -23.15
C VAL A 15 -31.90 -3.63 -23.68
N VAL A 16 -32.44 -4.60 -22.94
CA VAL A 16 -32.45 -6.02 -23.36
C VAL A 16 -33.83 -6.47 -23.94
N MET A 17 -34.75 -5.56 -24.21
CA MET A 17 -35.97 -5.94 -24.92
C MET A 17 -36.07 -5.19 -26.24
N ILE A 18 -35.43 -5.65 -27.30
CA ILE A 18 -35.81 -5.56 -28.73
C ILE A 18 -34.62 -6.17 -29.52
N LEU A 19 -34.85 -7.31 -30.07
CA LEU A 19 -34.38 -7.84 -31.38
C LEU A 19 -34.27 -9.37 -31.37
N CYS A 20 -35.34 -10.04 -31.58
CA CYS A 20 -35.36 -11.36 -32.24
C CYS A 20 -36.65 -11.54 -33.02
N SER A 21 -36.61 -11.19 -34.29
CA SER A 21 -37.52 -11.71 -35.29
C SER A 21 -36.68 -12.08 -36.52
N ASN A 22 -36.88 -13.30 -36.95
CA ASN A 22 -36.50 -13.90 -38.25
C ASN A 22 -35.03 -14.26 -38.51
N ALA A 23 -34.75 -15.57 -38.37
CA ALA A 23 -33.96 -16.27 -39.37
C ALA A 23 -34.33 -17.79 -39.37
N GLY A 24 -34.64 -18.25 -40.50
CA GLY A 24 -35.18 -19.46 -41.00
C GLY A 24 -34.62 -20.79 -40.53
N LEU A 25 -35.47 -21.77 -40.59
CA LEU A 25 -35.22 -23.18 -40.49
C LEU A 25 -34.11 -23.60 -41.52
N GLY A 26 -32.97 -23.98 -41.01
CA GLY A 26 -31.96 -24.68 -41.73
C GLY A 26 -31.88 -26.13 -41.25
N ASP A 27 -32.28 -27.05 -42.14
CA ASP A 27 -32.20 -28.49 -41.96
C ASP A 27 -30.73 -28.91 -41.78
N GLY A 28 -30.31 -29.16 -40.55
CA GLY A 28 -28.97 -29.59 -40.19
C GLY A 28 -28.86 -31.10 -40.23
N SER A 29 -28.57 -31.67 -41.39
CA SER A 29 -28.18 -33.07 -41.54
C SER A 29 -26.92 -33.35 -40.69
N VAL A 30 -27.07 -34.21 -39.69
CA VAL A 30 -25.96 -34.70 -38.85
C VAL A 30 -25.17 -35.75 -39.65
N VAL A 31 -23.92 -35.45 -39.96
CA VAL A 31 -22.98 -36.39 -40.55
C VAL A 31 -22.45 -37.33 -39.47
N TYR A 32 -22.77 -38.62 -39.58
CA TYR A 32 -22.26 -39.67 -38.70
C TYR A 32 -20.94 -40.23 -39.22
N ALA A 33 -19.91 -40.29 -38.40
CA ALA A 33 -18.66 -40.94 -38.71
C ALA A 33 -18.78 -42.46 -38.48
N GLU A 34 -18.50 -43.26 -39.51
CA GLU A 34 -18.40 -44.72 -39.40
C GLU A 34 -17.10 -45.13 -38.71
N THR A 35 -17.21 -45.92 -37.64
CA THR A 35 -16.08 -46.62 -37.00
C THR A 35 -16.18 -48.12 -37.23
N ASP A 36 -15.06 -48.72 -37.60
CA ASP A 36 -14.87 -50.11 -37.96
C ASP A 36 -15.45 -51.12 -36.96
N MET A 37 -16.14 -52.14 -37.46
CA MET A 37 -16.72 -53.22 -36.68
C MET A 37 -15.91 -54.51 -36.79
N GLN A 38 -15.43 -55.01 -35.63
CA GLN A 38 -14.92 -56.38 -35.53
C GLN A 38 -16.04 -57.39 -35.32
N SER A 39 -15.98 -58.49 -36.10
CA SER A 39 -16.95 -59.56 -36.05
C SER A 39 -16.85 -60.38 -34.74
N VAL A 40 -18.00 -60.72 -34.19
CA VAL A 40 -18.13 -61.62 -33.04
C VAL A 40 -18.64 -62.98 -33.50
N SER A 41 -17.99 -64.09 -33.13
CA SER A 41 -18.44 -65.44 -33.30
C SER A 41 -19.66 -65.77 -32.45
N VAL A 42 -20.64 -66.45 -33.03
CA VAL A 42 -21.88 -66.87 -32.34
C VAL A 42 -21.74 -68.31 -31.84
N GLU A 43 -22.06 -68.49 -30.54
CA GLU A 43 -22.35 -69.82 -30.00
C GLU A 43 -23.81 -70.20 -30.30
N THR A 44 -23.99 -71.39 -30.84
CA THR A 44 -25.32 -71.97 -31.23
C THR A 44 -26.08 -72.39 -29.98
N ALA A 45 -27.42 -72.25 -30.03
CA ALA A 45 -28.41 -72.50 -29.02
C ALA A 45 -28.52 -73.97 -28.55
N THR A 46 -28.86 -74.12 -27.28
CA THR A 46 -29.27 -75.38 -26.61
C THR A 46 -30.66 -75.83 -27.11
N PRO A 47 -30.94 -77.16 -27.31
CA PRO A 47 -32.20 -77.60 -27.80
C PRO A 47 -33.37 -77.42 -26.85
N GLY A 48 -34.28 -76.53 -27.13
CA GLY A 48 -35.49 -76.32 -26.27
C GLY A 48 -36.60 -75.54 -26.99
N ASP A 49 -36.31 -74.45 -27.69
CA ASP A 49 -37.37 -73.61 -28.30
C ASP A 49 -37.04 -73.08 -29.68
N GLY A 50 -35.91 -73.49 -30.26
CA GLY A 50 -35.49 -73.15 -31.66
C GLY A 50 -34.99 -71.68 -31.79
N ARG A 51 -34.99 -70.88 -30.75
CA ARG A 51 -34.54 -69.50 -30.81
C ARG A 51 -33.03 -69.37 -30.50
N ILE A 52 -32.35 -68.45 -31.18
CA ILE A 52 -30.94 -68.18 -31.04
C ILE A 52 -30.71 -67.32 -29.74
N ASP A 53 -29.83 -67.73 -28.86
CA ASP A 53 -29.43 -66.93 -27.70
C ASP A 53 -28.58 -65.77 -28.15
N ALA A 54 -29.11 -64.58 -28.07
CA ALA A 54 -28.48 -63.31 -28.44
C ALA A 54 -27.90 -62.51 -27.27
N SER A 55 -27.90 -63.07 -26.06
CA SER A 55 -27.42 -62.36 -24.84
C SER A 55 -25.95 -61.92 -24.92
N LYS A 56 -25.15 -62.60 -25.75
CA LYS A 56 -23.73 -62.27 -25.99
C LYS A 56 -23.48 -61.47 -27.26
N PHE A 57 -24.50 -61.07 -28.01
CA PHE A 57 -24.33 -60.27 -29.21
C PHE A 57 -23.74 -58.91 -28.86
N LYS A 58 -22.80 -58.40 -29.70
CA LYS A 58 -22.17 -57.11 -29.49
C LYS A 58 -23.15 -55.98 -29.79
N VAL A 59 -23.52 -55.25 -28.78
CA VAL A 59 -24.31 -54.03 -28.89
C VAL A 59 -23.37 -52.84 -29.05
N SER A 60 -23.51 -52.10 -30.14
CA SER A 60 -22.77 -50.87 -30.43
C SER A 60 -23.74 -49.66 -30.41
N LEU A 61 -23.26 -48.54 -29.90
CA LEU A 61 -23.96 -47.25 -29.94
C LEU A 61 -23.31 -46.33 -30.93
N VAL A 62 -24.05 -45.49 -31.62
CA VAL A 62 -23.51 -44.46 -32.51
C VAL A 62 -22.74 -43.41 -31.70
N ASN A 63 -23.29 -43.04 -30.55
CA ASN A 63 -22.64 -42.12 -29.59
C ASN A 63 -22.76 -42.69 -28.18
N GLU A 64 -21.63 -42.74 -27.45
CA GLU A 64 -21.60 -43.18 -26.05
C GLU A 64 -21.70 -42.03 -25.05
N SER A 65 -21.71 -40.76 -25.52
CA SER A 65 -21.81 -39.56 -24.71
C SER A 65 -22.65 -38.49 -25.42
N ILE A 66 -23.72 -38.04 -24.76
CA ILE A 66 -24.69 -37.09 -25.32
C ILE A 66 -24.77 -35.91 -24.38
N PRO A 67 -24.73 -34.65 -24.85
CA PRO A 67 -25.02 -33.48 -24.03
C PRO A 67 -26.48 -33.49 -23.55
N TYR A 68 -26.72 -32.99 -22.32
CA TYR A 68 -28.07 -32.79 -21.80
C TYR A 68 -28.83 -31.77 -22.66
N ASN A 69 -30.04 -32.13 -23.06
CA ASN A 69 -30.96 -31.28 -23.85
C ASN A 69 -32.33 -31.08 -23.19
N GLY A 70 -32.56 -31.70 -22.04
CA GLY A 70 -33.83 -31.60 -21.30
C GLY A 70 -34.83 -32.65 -21.64
N GLU A 71 -34.61 -33.50 -22.64
CA GLU A 71 -35.49 -34.52 -23.16
C GLU A 71 -34.96 -35.95 -22.89
N GLU A 72 -35.81 -36.93 -23.10
CA GLU A 72 -35.42 -38.33 -23.05
C GLU A 72 -34.48 -38.68 -24.22
N VAL A 73 -33.35 -39.29 -23.87
CA VAL A 73 -32.36 -39.73 -24.87
C VAL A 73 -32.59 -41.20 -25.17
N ASN A 74 -33.05 -41.48 -26.38
CA ASN A 74 -33.22 -42.84 -26.93
C ASN A 74 -32.24 -43.02 -28.07
N LEU A 75 -31.23 -43.88 -27.88
CA LEU A 75 -30.15 -44.06 -28.86
C LEU A 75 -30.44 -45.20 -29.81
N TRP A 76 -30.06 -45.02 -31.03
CA TRP A 76 -30.11 -46.10 -32.03
C TRP A 76 -29.05 -47.15 -31.72
N LEU A 77 -29.53 -48.42 -31.61
CA LEU A 77 -28.67 -49.57 -31.36
C LEU A 77 -28.23 -50.20 -32.68
N ARG A 78 -26.97 -50.61 -32.71
CA ARG A 78 -26.44 -51.45 -33.78
C ARG A 78 -26.06 -52.79 -33.20
N ILE A 79 -26.90 -53.80 -33.50
CA ILE A 79 -26.70 -55.19 -33.08
C ILE A 79 -26.62 -56.04 -34.32
N LYS A 80 -25.57 -56.86 -34.43
CA LYS A 80 -25.42 -57.81 -35.58
C LYS A 80 -25.50 -59.24 -35.06
N ASP A 81 -26.17 -60.07 -35.87
CA ASP A 81 -26.10 -61.52 -35.73
C ASP A 81 -24.75 -62.08 -36.31
N PRO A 82 -24.43 -63.36 -36.08
CA PRO A 82 -23.19 -63.98 -36.59
C PRO A 82 -23.02 -64.00 -38.11
N SER A 83 -24.11 -63.90 -38.84
CA SER A 83 -24.07 -63.82 -40.32
C SER A 83 -23.79 -62.38 -40.80
N GLY A 84 -23.68 -61.42 -39.87
CA GLY A 84 -23.43 -60.01 -40.16
C GLY A 84 -24.69 -59.22 -40.44
N HIS A 85 -25.87 -59.79 -40.25
CA HIS A 85 -27.15 -59.11 -40.44
C HIS A 85 -27.50 -58.23 -39.27
N TYR A 86 -28.01 -57.01 -39.52
CA TYR A 86 -28.45 -56.09 -38.43
C TYR A 86 -29.82 -56.53 -37.95
N LEU A 87 -29.98 -56.52 -36.58
CA LEU A 87 -31.23 -56.76 -35.92
C LEU A 87 -32.10 -55.51 -36.01
N THR A 88 -33.40 -55.71 -36.14
CA THR A 88 -34.41 -54.63 -36.26
C THR A 88 -35.19 -54.53 -34.93
N GLU A 89 -35.32 -53.31 -34.42
CA GLU A 89 -36.16 -52.99 -33.23
C GLU A 89 -37.62 -53.33 -33.48
N ASP A 90 -38.32 -53.77 -32.48
CA ASP A 90 -39.73 -54.27 -32.47
C ASP A 90 -39.95 -55.59 -33.31
N VAL A 91 -38.92 -56.09 -34.00
CA VAL A 91 -38.96 -57.38 -34.75
C VAL A 91 -38.02 -58.40 -34.07
N ASP A 92 -36.77 -58.03 -33.83
CA ASP A 92 -35.73 -58.91 -33.32
C ASP A 92 -35.37 -58.61 -31.85
N TYR A 93 -35.63 -57.37 -31.39
CA TYR A 93 -35.43 -56.92 -30.00
C TYR A 93 -36.33 -55.76 -29.68
N THR A 94 -36.55 -55.53 -28.35
CA THR A 94 -37.13 -54.30 -27.81
C THR A 94 -36.08 -53.64 -26.91
N ALA A 95 -36.09 -52.30 -26.83
CA ALA A 95 -35.21 -51.54 -25.95
C ALA A 95 -36.01 -50.72 -24.96
N SER A 96 -35.59 -50.72 -23.71
CA SER A 96 -36.14 -49.80 -22.68
C SER A 96 -34.99 -49.03 -22.02
N TYR A 97 -35.23 -47.80 -21.62
CA TYR A 97 -34.22 -46.87 -21.13
C TYR A 97 -34.52 -46.50 -19.69
N THR A 98 -33.43 -46.35 -18.90
CA THR A 98 -33.53 -45.83 -17.55
C THR A 98 -32.46 -44.79 -17.28
N ASN A 99 -32.76 -43.77 -16.52
CA ASN A 99 -31.87 -42.64 -16.22
C ASN A 99 -31.40 -41.86 -17.46
N ASN A 100 -32.22 -41.82 -18.52
CA ASN A 100 -31.90 -41.32 -19.83
C ASN A 100 -32.34 -39.86 -20.09
N ILE A 101 -32.60 -39.07 -19.01
CA ILE A 101 -32.98 -37.65 -19.10
C ILE A 101 -31.83 -36.76 -18.56
N TYR A 102 -31.37 -37.07 -17.38
CA TYR A 102 -30.50 -36.19 -16.61
C TYR A 102 -29.01 -36.61 -16.72
N PRO A 103 -28.05 -35.67 -16.57
CA PRO A 103 -26.62 -36.00 -16.59
C PRO A 103 -26.26 -37.13 -15.63
N GLY A 104 -25.55 -38.11 -16.17
CA GLY A 104 -25.17 -39.32 -15.46
C GLY A 104 -24.97 -40.49 -16.39
N THR A 105 -25.01 -41.68 -15.84
CA THR A 105 -24.96 -42.94 -16.63
C THR A 105 -26.39 -43.44 -16.84
N ALA A 106 -26.83 -43.41 -18.07
CA ALA A 106 -28.06 -44.02 -18.52
C ALA A 106 -27.84 -45.49 -18.88
N LYS A 107 -28.91 -46.31 -18.77
CA LYS A 107 -28.91 -47.73 -19.13
C LYS A 107 -29.94 -48.01 -20.17
N ILE A 108 -29.57 -48.88 -21.09
CA ILE A 108 -30.42 -49.49 -22.11
C ILE A 108 -30.59 -50.96 -21.71
N HIS A 109 -31.78 -51.41 -21.50
CA HIS A 109 -32.12 -52.82 -21.30
C HIS A 109 -32.71 -53.33 -22.61
N ILE A 110 -32.06 -54.31 -23.21
CA ILE A 110 -32.40 -54.90 -24.53
C ILE A 110 -32.96 -56.28 -24.26
N THR A 111 -34.18 -56.51 -24.72
CA THR A 111 -34.82 -57.81 -24.65
C THR A 111 -34.93 -58.36 -26.08
N TYR A 112 -34.31 -59.51 -26.35
CA TYR A 112 -34.35 -60.14 -27.66
C TYR A 112 -35.67 -60.89 -27.83
N ILE A 113 -36.32 -60.74 -29.01
CA ILE A 113 -37.62 -61.27 -29.36
C ILE A 113 -37.61 -61.94 -30.72
N GLY A 114 -38.71 -62.44 -31.21
CA GLY A 114 -38.82 -63.15 -32.53
C GLY A 114 -37.97 -64.44 -32.56
N ARG A 115 -37.07 -64.53 -33.49
CA ARG A 115 -36.16 -65.68 -33.62
C ARG A 115 -34.99 -65.67 -32.60
N TYR A 116 -34.87 -64.63 -31.79
CA TYR A 116 -33.84 -64.49 -30.77
C TYR A 116 -34.42 -64.59 -29.37
N LYS A 117 -33.60 -64.93 -28.38
CA LYS A 117 -33.93 -64.94 -26.95
C LYS A 117 -32.77 -64.39 -26.10
N GLY A 118 -33.01 -64.03 -24.84
CA GLY A 118 -32.10 -63.49 -23.89
C GLY A 118 -32.19 -61.98 -23.77
N SER A 119 -31.28 -61.39 -23.04
CA SER A 119 -31.24 -59.93 -22.82
C SER A 119 -29.82 -59.42 -22.75
N ALA A 120 -29.62 -58.15 -22.99
CA ALA A 120 -28.32 -57.46 -22.82
C ALA A 120 -28.51 -56.09 -22.21
N GLU A 121 -27.51 -55.58 -21.51
CA GLU A 121 -27.48 -54.20 -21.04
C GLU A 121 -26.35 -53.42 -21.71
N LYS A 122 -26.61 -52.17 -22.04
CA LYS A 122 -25.63 -51.19 -22.52
C LYS A 122 -25.81 -49.89 -21.75
N THR A 123 -24.72 -49.17 -21.55
CA THR A 123 -24.76 -47.86 -20.88
C THR A 123 -24.22 -46.77 -21.77
N PHE A 124 -24.70 -45.56 -21.60
CA PHE A 124 -24.16 -44.35 -22.21
C PHE A 124 -24.14 -43.21 -21.20
N LYS A 125 -23.40 -42.15 -21.50
CA LYS A 125 -23.32 -40.97 -20.63
C LYS A 125 -24.17 -39.83 -21.18
N ILE A 126 -24.91 -39.16 -20.27
CA ILE A 126 -25.46 -37.84 -20.51
C ILE A 126 -24.55 -36.86 -19.77
N THR A 127 -23.93 -35.93 -20.50
CA THR A 127 -23.02 -34.93 -19.93
C THR A 127 -23.76 -33.65 -19.60
N GLN A 128 -23.20 -32.89 -18.66
CA GLN A 128 -23.72 -31.55 -18.38
C GLN A 128 -23.51 -30.65 -19.61
N GLU A 129 -24.48 -29.78 -19.88
CA GLU A 129 -24.34 -28.71 -20.85
C GLU A 129 -23.31 -27.70 -20.41
N HIS A 130 -22.60 -27.04 -21.33
CA HIS A 130 -21.63 -26.00 -21.03
C HIS A 130 -22.31 -24.64 -20.93
N ILE A 131 -22.01 -23.90 -19.84
CA ILE A 131 -22.41 -22.50 -19.71
C ILE A 131 -21.23 -21.66 -20.19
N ASP A 132 -21.42 -20.93 -21.29
CA ASP A 132 -20.39 -20.15 -21.95
C ASP A 132 -20.22 -18.75 -21.32
N ASN A 133 -19.08 -18.11 -21.66
CA ASN A 133 -18.78 -16.70 -21.43
C ASN A 133 -18.92 -16.22 -19.96
N LEU A 134 -18.63 -17.10 -18.98
CA LEU A 134 -18.54 -16.63 -17.60
C LEU A 134 -17.41 -15.61 -17.47
N ARG A 135 -17.76 -14.35 -17.25
CA ARG A 135 -16.87 -13.19 -17.17
C ARG A 135 -17.28 -12.24 -16.07
N SER A 136 -16.41 -11.29 -15.74
CA SER A 136 -16.79 -10.15 -14.91
C SER A 136 -17.07 -8.94 -15.78
N THR A 137 -18.22 -8.33 -15.63
CA THR A 137 -18.66 -7.11 -16.33
C THR A 137 -18.45 -5.84 -15.51
N TYR A 138 -18.26 -5.98 -14.19
CA TYR A 138 -17.92 -4.90 -13.30
C TYR A 138 -16.98 -5.39 -12.20
N VAL A 139 -15.96 -4.58 -11.88
CA VAL A 139 -15.02 -4.84 -10.76
C VAL A 139 -14.69 -3.51 -10.08
N ASP A 140 -14.79 -3.53 -8.75
CA ASP A 140 -14.40 -2.43 -7.86
C ASP A 140 -13.49 -2.94 -6.73
N GLU A 141 -13.16 -2.12 -5.76
CA GLU A 141 -12.33 -2.48 -4.62
C GLU A 141 -12.99 -3.54 -3.72
N THR A 142 -14.31 -3.46 -3.55
CA THR A 142 -15.06 -4.32 -2.62
C THR A 142 -16.25 -5.01 -3.24
N SER A 143 -16.44 -4.88 -4.55
CA SER A 143 -17.56 -5.46 -5.26
C SER A 143 -17.17 -5.91 -6.68
N LEU A 144 -17.92 -6.84 -7.22
CA LEU A 144 -17.84 -7.26 -8.61
C LEU A 144 -19.18 -7.81 -9.08
N ILE A 145 -19.40 -7.81 -10.39
CA ILE A 145 -20.51 -8.49 -11.05
C ILE A 145 -19.92 -9.55 -11.98
N ILE A 146 -20.42 -10.76 -11.89
CA ILE A 146 -20.17 -11.82 -12.87
C ILE A 146 -21.41 -12.03 -13.71
N GLU A 147 -21.20 -12.37 -14.97
CA GLU A 147 -22.23 -12.61 -15.97
C GLU A 147 -21.82 -13.81 -16.79
N TRP A 148 -22.81 -14.58 -17.32
CA TRP A 148 -22.65 -15.73 -18.17
C TRP A 148 -23.68 -15.73 -19.27
N ASP A 149 -23.52 -16.56 -20.29
CA ASP A 149 -24.51 -16.68 -21.34
C ASP A 149 -25.72 -17.44 -20.82
N TYR A 150 -26.89 -16.95 -21.21
CA TYR A 150 -28.15 -17.57 -20.87
C TYR A 150 -28.30 -18.89 -21.63
N LEU A 151 -28.64 -19.97 -20.93
CA LEU A 151 -29.01 -21.23 -21.55
C LEU A 151 -30.51 -21.27 -21.81
N TYR A 152 -30.86 -21.54 -23.07
CA TYR A 152 -32.27 -21.75 -23.49
C TYR A 152 -32.82 -23.11 -23.05
N ALA A 153 -31.95 -24.02 -22.58
CA ALA A 153 -32.39 -25.27 -21.97
C ALA A 153 -33.27 -24.98 -20.73
N THR A 154 -34.23 -25.85 -20.47
CA THR A 154 -35.16 -25.75 -19.35
C THR A 154 -34.44 -25.87 -18.02
N LEU A 155 -34.00 -24.76 -17.48
CA LEU A 155 -33.38 -24.63 -16.15
C LEU A 155 -34.39 -24.03 -15.16
N ASP A 156 -34.35 -24.45 -13.91
CA ASP A 156 -35.14 -23.83 -12.85
C ASP A 156 -34.36 -22.78 -12.09
N ARG A 157 -33.01 -22.92 -12.04
CA ARG A 157 -32.14 -21.95 -11.38
C ARG A 157 -30.68 -22.09 -11.79
N TYR A 158 -29.92 -21.00 -11.58
CA TYR A 158 -28.46 -21.00 -11.55
C TYR A 158 -27.94 -20.94 -10.12
N VAL A 159 -26.86 -21.66 -9.83
CA VAL A 159 -26.14 -21.60 -8.55
C VAL A 159 -24.70 -21.18 -8.83
N VAL A 160 -24.33 -20.00 -8.33
CA VAL A 160 -22.96 -19.52 -8.42
C VAL A 160 -22.15 -20.14 -7.28
N MET A 161 -21.11 -20.84 -7.66
CA MET A 161 -20.15 -21.46 -6.76
C MET A 161 -18.93 -20.56 -6.60
N GLN A 162 -18.50 -20.31 -5.36
CA GLN A 162 -17.28 -19.56 -5.06
C GLN A 162 -16.25 -20.48 -4.37
N TYR A 163 -14.98 -20.36 -4.76
CA TYR A 163 -13.90 -21.05 -4.06
C TYR A 163 -13.51 -20.28 -2.80
N LYS A 164 -13.69 -20.90 -1.64
CA LYS A 164 -13.43 -20.29 -0.33
C LYS A 164 -12.93 -21.35 0.66
N ASN A 165 -11.88 -21.02 1.39
CA ASN A 165 -11.29 -21.91 2.41
C ASN A 165 -10.93 -23.32 1.85
N GLY A 166 -10.29 -23.36 0.67
CA GLY A 166 -9.83 -24.60 0.06
C GLY A 166 -10.90 -25.44 -0.64
N LYS A 167 -12.17 -25.00 -0.67
CA LYS A 167 -13.29 -25.75 -1.28
C LYS A 167 -14.28 -24.85 -2.00
N TRP A 168 -15.04 -25.47 -2.90
CA TRP A 168 -16.14 -24.83 -3.62
C TRP A 168 -17.41 -24.84 -2.74
N GLN A 169 -18.05 -23.68 -2.62
CA GLN A 169 -19.27 -23.48 -1.84
C GLN A 169 -20.29 -22.72 -2.66
N ALA A 170 -21.57 -23.03 -2.52
CA ALA A 170 -22.63 -22.23 -3.09
C ALA A 170 -22.61 -20.84 -2.46
N ALA A 171 -22.46 -19.80 -3.28
CA ALA A 171 -22.39 -18.42 -2.84
C ALA A 171 -23.72 -17.71 -3.01
N ARG A 172 -24.36 -17.88 -4.18
CA ARG A 172 -25.65 -17.30 -4.50
C ARG A 172 -26.45 -18.18 -5.46
N THR A 173 -27.75 -17.99 -5.45
CA THR A 173 -28.68 -18.67 -6.35
C THR A 173 -29.59 -17.63 -6.97
N CYS A 174 -29.82 -17.73 -8.29
CA CYS A 174 -30.85 -16.97 -8.99
C CYS A 174 -31.82 -17.93 -9.69
N ILE A 175 -33.09 -17.51 -9.81
CA ILE A 175 -34.11 -18.23 -10.56
C ILE A 175 -33.79 -18.13 -12.05
N SER A 176 -34.29 -19.05 -12.86
CA SER A 176 -34.15 -19.00 -14.31
C SER A 176 -34.64 -17.64 -14.86
N GLY A 177 -33.85 -17.07 -15.81
CA GLY A 177 -34.07 -15.73 -16.37
C GLY A 177 -33.04 -14.70 -15.95
N GLY A 178 -32.24 -14.95 -14.89
CA GLY A 178 -31.10 -14.14 -14.53
C GLY A 178 -29.79 -14.78 -14.99
N ASN A 179 -28.91 -14.02 -15.62
CA ASN A 179 -27.59 -14.45 -16.08
C ASN A 179 -26.44 -13.59 -15.49
N ALA A 180 -26.71 -12.83 -14.47
CA ALA A 180 -25.74 -12.02 -13.76
C ALA A 180 -25.91 -12.08 -12.25
N MET A 181 -24.81 -11.88 -11.51
CA MET A 181 -24.81 -11.88 -10.05
C MET A 181 -23.78 -10.89 -9.51
N ASP A 182 -24.25 -10.06 -8.56
CA ASP A 182 -23.40 -9.13 -7.83
C ASP A 182 -22.79 -9.75 -6.58
N PHE A 183 -21.58 -9.34 -6.25
CA PHE A 183 -20.89 -9.67 -5.01
C PHE A 183 -20.36 -8.40 -4.37
N ALA A 184 -20.62 -8.23 -3.08
CA ALA A 184 -20.21 -7.08 -2.30
C ALA A 184 -19.45 -7.51 -1.04
N LYS A 185 -18.87 -6.54 -0.32
CA LYS A 185 -18.07 -6.75 0.90
C LYS A 185 -16.85 -7.66 0.67
N LEU A 186 -16.30 -7.59 -0.51
CA LEU A 186 -15.09 -8.31 -0.90
C LEU A 186 -13.85 -7.60 -0.34
N THR A 187 -12.76 -8.33 -0.23
CA THR A 187 -11.46 -7.76 0.14
C THR A 187 -10.80 -7.13 -1.08
N PRO A 188 -10.26 -5.91 -0.98
CA PRO A 188 -9.53 -5.28 -2.08
C PRO A 188 -8.31 -6.08 -2.51
N ASN A 189 -7.92 -5.95 -3.78
CA ASN A 189 -6.76 -6.60 -4.41
C ASN A 189 -6.72 -8.12 -4.19
N THR A 190 -7.85 -8.77 -4.13
CA THR A 190 -7.98 -10.21 -3.85
C THR A 190 -8.57 -10.94 -5.03
N VAL A 191 -8.03 -12.11 -5.35
CA VAL A 191 -8.55 -12.97 -6.42
C VAL A 191 -9.67 -13.84 -5.88
N TYR A 192 -10.82 -13.76 -6.52
CA TYR A 192 -11.99 -14.60 -6.29
C TYR A 192 -12.19 -15.53 -7.49
N ARG A 193 -12.56 -16.77 -7.23
CA ARG A 193 -12.83 -17.77 -8.28
C ARG A 193 -14.25 -18.22 -8.19
N TYR A 194 -14.92 -18.27 -9.35
CA TYR A 194 -16.33 -18.62 -9.48
C TYR A 194 -16.51 -19.64 -10.60
N TYR A 195 -17.53 -20.46 -10.51
CA TYR A 195 -18.17 -21.14 -11.62
C TYR A 195 -19.67 -21.20 -11.39
N VAL A 196 -20.44 -21.42 -12.44
CA VAL A 196 -21.90 -21.45 -12.40
C VAL A 196 -22.40 -22.86 -12.70
N LYS A 197 -23.41 -23.32 -11.98
CA LYS A 197 -24.19 -24.51 -12.25
C LYS A 197 -25.58 -24.13 -12.71
N GLY A 198 -26.06 -24.75 -13.76
CA GLY A 198 -27.49 -24.79 -14.11
C GLY A 198 -28.15 -26.00 -13.45
N GLN A 199 -29.28 -25.81 -12.79
CA GLN A 199 -29.97 -26.87 -12.08
C GLN A 199 -31.41 -27.01 -12.52
N ARG A 200 -31.87 -28.25 -12.57
CA ARG A 200 -33.27 -28.66 -12.80
C ARG A 200 -33.88 -29.26 -11.52
N LYS A 201 -35.11 -28.93 -11.25
CA LYS A 201 -35.87 -29.48 -10.12
C LYS A 201 -36.60 -30.76 -10.53
N LEU A 202 -36.36 -31.86 -9.87
CA LEU A 202 -37.07 -33.11 -10.08
C LEU A 202 -38.45 -33.07 -9.45
N ALA A 203 -39.35 -33.97 -9.86
CA ALA A 203 -40.67 -34.17 -9.24
C ALA A 203 -40.56 -34.43 -7.73
N SER A 204 -39.47 -35.06 -7.26
CA SER A 204 -39.16 -35.28 -5.84
C SER A 204 -38.81 -34.00 -5.08
N GLY A 205 -38.73 -32.84 -5.73
CA GLY A 205 -38.28 -31.55 -5.18
C GLY A 205 -36.75 -31.38 -5.11
N ARG A 206 -35.98 -32.44 -5.37
CA ARG A 206 -34.48 -32.39 -5.40
C ARG A 206 -34.00 -31.69 -6.67
N TYR A 207 -32.87 -30.95 -6.58
CA TYR A 207 -32.23 -30.34 -7.72
C TYR A 207 -31.07 -31.22 -8.24
N VAL A 208 -30.96 -31.30 -9.55
CA VAL A 208 -29.82 -31.95 -10.25
C VAL A 208 -29.03 -30.92 -11.08
N ASP A 209 -27.73 -31.08 -11.12
CA ASP A 209 -26.85 -30.23 -11.90
C ASP A 209 -26.89 -30.70 -13.38
N VAL A 210 -27.45 -29.89 -14.26
CA VAL A 210 -27.61 -30.21 -15.69
C VAL A 210 -26.69 -29.39 -16.58
N ALA A 211 -26.12 -28.31 -16.08
CA ALA A 211 -25.16 -27.48 -16.80
C ALA A 211 -24.06 -26.95 -15.87
N LYS A 212 -22.89 -26.61 -16.44
CA LYS A 212 -21.76 -26.11 -15.68
C LYS A 212 -20.86 -25.23 -16.56
N SER A 213 -20.39 -24.09 -16.02
CA SER A 213 -19.39 -23.24 -16.68
C SER A 213 -17.94 -23.68 -16.39
N SER A 214 -17.02 -23.15 -17.15
CA SER A 214 -15.61 -23.06 -16.77
C SER A 214 -15.44 -22.19 -15.52
N VAL A 215 -14.22 -22.19 -14.92
CA VAL A 215 -13.89 -21.37 -13.77
C VAL A 215 -13.41 -19.99 -14.23
N ALA A 216 -14.03 -18.92 -13.73
CA ALA A 216 -13.55 -17.56 -13.87
C ALA A 216 -12.77 -17.13 -12.61
N ALA A 217 -11.67 -16.41 -12.80
CA ALA A 217 -10.88 -15.80 -11.74
C ALA A 217 -10.88 -14.27 -11.91
N VAL A 218 -11.39 -13.56 -10.91
CA VAL A 218 -11.55 -12.11 -10.93
C VAL A 218 -10.80 -11.50 -9.74
N ARG A 219 -10.02 -10.45 -9.97
CA ARG A 219 -9.32 -9.71 -8.93
C ARG A 219 -10.03 -8.38 -8.67
N THR A 220 -10.43 -8.12 -7.42
CA THR A 220 -10.90 -6.80 -6.98
C THR A 220 -9.79 -5.75 -7.10
N LYS A 221 -10.17 -4.49 -7.31
CA LYS A 221 -9.20 -3.38 -7.40
C LYS A 221 -8.58 -3.07 -6.04
N PRO A 222 -7.33 -2.62 -5.98
CA PRO A 222 -6.77 -2.01 -4.78
C PRO A 222 -7.23 -0.55 -4.66
N TYR A 223 -7.42 -0.06 -3.43
CA TYR A 223 -7.65 1.37 -3.17
C TYR A 223 -6.47 2.24 -3.59
N SER A 224 -6.71 3.49 -3.96
CA SER A 224 -5.66 4.50 -4.15
C SER A 224 -4.93 4.79 -2.82
N ALA A 225 -3.65 5.17 -2.91
CA ALA A 225 -2.88 5.70 -1.79
C ALA A 225 -3.52 6.95 -1.14
N ASP A 226 -4.39 7.66 -1.86
CA ASP A 226 -5.12 8.84 -1.37
C ASP A 226 -6.07 8.50 -0.21
N TYR A 227 -6.49 7.24 -0.12
CA TYR A 227 -7.26 6.73 1.02
C TYR A 227 -6.40 6.38 2.23
N THR A 228 -5.12 6.79 2.27
CA THR A 228 -4.23 6.49 3.38
C THR A 228 -3.69 7.76 4.05
N GLN A 229 -3.43 7.67 5.35
CA GLN A 229 -2.80 8.71 6.15
C GLN A 229 -1.58 8.15 6.87
N ILE A 230 -0.44 8.84 6.74
CA ILE A 230 0.76 8.54 7.52
C ILE A 230 0.72 9.39 8.81
N ARG A 231 0.79 8.75 9.97
CA ARG A 231 0.89 9.41 11.27
C ARG A 231 2.27 9.19 11.86
N LEU A 232 3.07 10.27 11.89
CA LEU A 232 4.40 10.27 12.50
C LEU A 232 4.29 10.38 14.02
N SER A 233 5.19 9.70 14.74
CA SER A 233 5.33 9.85 16.20
C SER A 233 5.82 11.26 16.61
N ARG A 234 6.60 11.89 15.75
CA ARG A 234 7.14 13.25 15.96
C ARG A 234 7.36 13.94 14.61
N ARG A 235 7.07 15.25 14.55
CA ARG A 235 7.16 16.06 13.32
C ARG A 235 8.35 17.01 13.28
N THR A 236 9.05 17.22 14.41
CA THR A 236 10.20 18.14 14.48
C THR A 236 11.34 17.50 15.27
N PHE A 237 12.53 17.55 14.73
CA PHE A 237 13.77 17.01 15.30
C PHE A 237 14.81 18.11 15.36
N VAL A 238 15.70 18.05 16.34
CA VAL A 238 16.89 18.89 16.39
C VAL A 238 18.03 18.15 15.69
N TYR A 239 18.83 18.90 14.95
CA TYR A 239 20.03 18.37 14.29
C TYR A 239 21.06 17.86 15.32
N ASP A 240 21.61 16.67 15.07
CA ASP A 240 22.68 16.06 15.86
C ASP A 240 23.71 15.33 14.96
N GLY A 241 23.61 15.53 13.64
CA GLY A 241 24.45 14.86 12.66
C GLY A 241 24.06 13.42 12.34
N THR A 242 22.92 12.93 12.85
CA THR A 242 22.40 11.59 12.59
C THR A 242 21.13 11.63 11.75
N ALA A 243 20.86 10.52 11.03
CA ALA A 243 19.64 10.39 10.26
C ALA A 243 18.41 10.30 11.17
N LYS A 244 17.41 11.14 10.95
CA LYS A 244 16.14 11.14 11.67
C LYS A 244 15.17 10.16 11.00
N LYS A 245 14.71 9.18 11.76
CA LYS A 245 13.78 8.14 11.31
C LYS A 245 12.64 8.03 12.31
N PRO A 246 11.67 8.96 12.29
CA PRO A 246 10.50 8.88 13.18
C PRO A 246 9.76 7.56 12.96
N SER A 247 9.31 6.93 14.04
CA SER A 247 8.35 5.85 13.94
C SER A 247 7.01 6.40 13.42
N PHE A 248 6.26 5.56 12.72
CA PHE A 248 5.01 5.98 12.10
C PHE A 248 4.02 4.81 12.02
N LYS A 249 2.76 5.17 11.78
CA LYS A 249 1.69 4.24 11.41
C LYS A 249 1.06 4.72 10.12
N VAL A 250 0.66 3.77 9.27
CA VAL A 250 -0.16 4.04 8.08
C VAL A 250 -1.58 3.60 8.38
N ILE A 251 -2.53 4.49 8.18
CA ILE A 251 -3.95 4.25 8.42
C ILE A 251 -4.67 4.37 7.08
N GLY A 252 -5.38 3.32 6.68
CA GLY A 252 -6.28 3.32 5.53
C GLY A 252 -7.65 3.83 5.95
N ASN A 253 -8.10 4.92 5.38
CA ASN A 253 -9.39 5.58 5.66
C ASN A 253 -10.49 4.97 4.78
N ILE A 254 -10.67 3.65 4.81
CA ILE A 254 -11.65 2.89 4.03
C ILE A 254 -12.83 2.42 4.89
N THR A 255 -12.79 2.69 6.18
CA THR A 255 -13.87 2.49 7.15
C THR A 255 -13.92 3.68 8.11
N GLU A 256 -15.02 3.87 8.83
CA GLU A 256 -15.17 4.97 9.80
C GLU A 256 -14.07 4.99 10.88
N LYS A 257 -13.62 3.83 11.32
CA LYS A 257 -12.56 3.70 12.35
C LYS A 257 -11.15 3.71 11.76
N GLY A 258 -11.02 3.66 10.43
CA GLY A 258 -9.75 3.42 9.76
C GLY A 258 -9.21 2.00 9.98
N VAL A 259 -8.28 1.57 9.14
CA VAL A 259 -7.60 0.27 9.26
C VAL A 259 -6.09 0.47 9.29
N ILE A 260 -5.40 -0.26 10.15
CA ILE A 260 -3.94 -0.27 10.15
C ILE A 260 -3.46 -1.04 8.92
N VAL A 261 -2.54 -0.41 8.17
CA VAL A 261 -1.87 -1.05 7.02
C VAL A 261 -0.64 -1.77 7.54
N ASP A 262 -0.51 -3.06 7.23
CA ASP A 262 0.54 -3.91 7.78
C ASP A 262 1.92 -3.54 7.19
N PRO A 263 2.89 -3.10 8.01
CA PRO A 263 4.22 -2.70 7.54
C PRO A 263 5.04 -3.85 6.96
N ASN A 264 4.75 -5.10 7.34
CA ASN A 264 5.52 -6.26 6.92
C ASN A 264 5.02 -6.87 5.59
N LYS A 265 3.80 -6.55 5.18
CA LYS A 265 3.14 -7.18 4.04
C LYS A 265 2.69 -6.19 2.97
N GLU A 266 2.23 -5.01 3.37
CA GLU A 266 1.49 -4.13 2.48
C GLU A 266 2.30 -2.98 1.90
N TYR A 267 3.45 -2.60 2.49
CA TYR A 267 4.27 -1.51 1.97
C TYR A 267 5.76 -1.62 2.30
N THR A 268 6.54 -0.89 1.54
CA THR A 268 7.93 -0.54 1.84
C THR A 268 8.03 0.96 2.11
N TYR A 269 9.09 1.41 2.78
CA TYR A 269 9.26 2.83 3.06
C TYR A 269 10.73 3.28 2.97
N SER A 270 10.90 4.57 2.76
CA SER A 270 12.22 5.21 2.73
C SER A 270 12.14 6.63 3.28
N TYR A 271 13.29 7.12 3.77
CA TYR A 271 13.46 8.50 4.20
C TYR A 271 14.38 9.24 3.23
N ALA A 272 14.07 10.51 2.97
CA ALA A 272 14.90 11.40 2.16
C ALA A 272 15.12 12.71 2.90
N ASN A 273 16.30 13.32 2.69
CA ASN A 273 16.73 14.60 3.30
C ASN A 273 16.65 14.60 4.84
N ASN A 274 16.83 13.45 5.47
CA ASN A 274 16.55 13.24 6.88
C ASN A 274 17.78 13.35 7.80
N ILE A 275 18.84 14.01 7.35
CA ILE A 275 20.06 14.26 8.14
C ILE A 275 20.20 15.74 8.46
N TYR A 276 20.19 16.58 7.45
CA TYR A 276 20.46 18.02 7.59
C TYR A 276 19.23 18.83 7.94
N PRO A 277 19.39 20.01 8.60
CA PRO A 277 18.29 20.95 8.83
C PRO A 277 17.54 21.28 7.55
N GLY A 278 16.19 21.28 7.65
CA GLY A 278 15.31 21.46 6.50
C GLY A 278 14.06 20.60 6.62
N THR A 279 13.43 20.37 5.47
CA THR A 279 12.27 19.47 5.35
C THR A 279 12.73 18.10 4.88
N ALA A 280 12.51 17.11 5.72
CA ALA A 280 12.69 15.69 5.40
C ALA A 280 11.37 15.06 4.95
N THR A 281 11.46 13.97 4.21
CA THR A 281 10.30 13.25 3.67
C THR A 281 10.37 11.78 4.02
N LEU A 282 9.28 11.24 4.54
CA LEU A 282 8.99 9.82 4.59
C LEU A 282 8.15 9.45 3.36
N LYS A 283 8.58 8.48 2.60
CA LYS A 283 7.88 7.92 1.44
C LYS A 283 7.48 6.48 1.74
N VAL A 284 6.20 6.17 1.59
CA VAL A 284 5.61 4.83 1.71
C VAL A 284 5.16 4.39 0.32
N LYS A 285 5.63 3.23 -0.15
CA LYS A 285 5.26 2.64 -1.43
C LYS A 285 4.55 1.31 -1.16
N TYR A 286 3.30 1.19 -1.62
CA TYR A 286 2.50 -0.02 -1.41
C TYR A 286 2.98 -1.16 -2.32
N THR A 287 2.96 -2.40 -1.78
CA THR A 287 3.37 -3.61 -2.51
C THR A 287 2.27 -4.07 -3.47
N GLY A 288 2.59 -4.98 -4.40
CA GLY A 288 1.60 -5.55 -5.32
C GLY A 288 0.50 -6.38 -4.65
N SER A 289 0.72 -6.85 -3.41
CA SER A 289 -0.26 -7.60 -2.60
C SER A 289 -1.04 -6.72 -1.62
N SER A 290 -0.71 -5.42 -1.50
CA SER A 290 -1.42 -4.50 -0.61
C SER A 290 -2.84 -4.24 -1.07
N ARG A 291 -3.72 -3.98 -0.09
CA ARG A 291 -5.07 -3.43 -0.34
C ARG A 291 -5.04 -2.04 -0.98
N PHE A 292 -3.91 -1.39 -0.98
CA PHE A 292 -3.67 -0.05 -1.53
C PHE A 292 -2.65 -0.10 -2.66
N LYS A 293 -2.71 0.86 -3.58
CA LYS A 293 -1.74 1.06 -4.66
C LYS A 293 -1.21 2.48 -4.69
N GLY A 294 0.01 2.66 -5.21
CA GLY A 294 0.64 3.97 -5.36
C GLY A 294 1.64 4.27 -4.25
N THR A 295 1.75 5.53 -3.89
CA THR A 295 2.74 6.03 -2.93
C THR A 295 2.13 7.15 -2.10
N SER A 296 2.32 7.10 -0.78
CA SER A 296 2.00 8.18 0.14
C SER A 296 3.28 8.82 0.68
N THR A 297 3.23 10.11 0.96
CA THR A 297 4.38 10.84 1.51
C THR A 297 3.96 11.67 2.72
N GLU A 298 4.86 11.78 3.70
CA GLU A 298 4.69 12.65 4.86
C GLU A 298 5.96 13.44 5.14
N LYS A 299 5.83 14.69 5.55
CA LYS A 299 6.96 15.60 5.78
C LYS A 299 7.19 15.83 7.26
N PHE A 300 8.45 16.00 7.64
CA PHE A 300 8.85 16.45 8.99
C PHE A 300 10.02 17.41 8.92
N LYS A 301 10.22 18.19 9.97
CA LYS A 301 11.27 19.21 10.03
C LYS A 301 12.47 18.74 10.84
N ILE A 302 13.66 19.11 10.39
CA ILE A 302 14.89 19.09 11.17
C ILE A 302 15.28 20.54 11.35
N VAL A 303 15.35 20.99 12.59
CA VAL A 303 15.76 22.36 12.94
C VAL A 303 17.23 22.38 13.34
N PRO A 304 17.94 23.51 13.12
CA PRO A 304 19.31 23.66 13.57
C PRO A 304 19.43 23.43 15.09
N ALA A 305 20.57 22.87 15.50
CA ALA A 305 20.90 22.73 16.91
C ALA A 305 21.23 24.06 17.56
N LYS A 306 21.17 24.12 18.87
CA LYS A 306 21.66 25.25 19.65
C LYS A 306 23.14 25.05 19.96
N ILE A 307 23.96 26.10 19.75
CA ILE A 307 25.33 26.14 20.24
C ILE A 307 25.30 26.79 21.62
N SER A 308 25.64 26.05 22.62
CA SER A 308 25.79 26.51 24.03
C SER A 308 27.25 26.43 24.45
N GLU A 309 27.56 26.84 25.66
CA GLU A 309 28.89 26.74 26.29
C GLU A 309 30.00 27.47 25.51
N ILE A 310 29.69 28.66 24.97
CA ILE A 310 30.69 29.50 24.34
C ILE A 310 31.54 30.13 25.47
N LYS A 311 32.85 29.93 25.42
CA LYS A 311 33.82 30.49 26.34
C LYS A 311 34.58 31.61 25.64
N SER A 312 34.88 32.68 26.37
CA SER A 312 35.65 33.80 25.85
C SER A 312 36.95 34.02 26.60
N LYS A 313 38.01 34.42 25.86
CA LYS A 313 39.24 34.97 26.37
C LYS A 313 39.40 36.36 25.75
N ARG A 314 39.61 37.35 26.57
CA ARG A 314 39.56 38.79 26.21
C ARG A 314 40.88 39.48 26.46
N THR A 315 41.23 40.42 25.60
CA THR A 315 42.32 41.40 25.79
C THR A 315 41.75 42.80 25.58
N SER A 316 42.56 43.82 25.69
CA SER A 316 42.15 45.20 25.44
C SER A 316 41.71 45.47 23.96
N ASN A 317 42.13 44.64 23.01
CA ASN A 317 41.86 44.85 21.58
C ASN A 317 41.41 43.60 20.83
N SER A 318 41.16 42.48 21.53
CA SER A 318 40.73 41.23 20.90
C SER A 318 39.81 40.41 21.80
N ILE A 319 38.96 39.61 21.17
CA ILE A 319 38.12 38.61 21.81
C ILE A 319 38.33 37.29 21.09
N THR A 320 38.71 36.26 21.84
CA THR A 320 38.84 34.90 21.34
C THR A 320 37.69 34.06 21.93
N LEU A 321 36.88 33.47 21.04
CA LEU A 321 35.78 32.59 21.39
C LEU A 321 36.13 31.15 21.15
N THR A 322 35.85 30.29 22.11
CA THR A 322 35.97 28.81 21.96
C THR A 322 34.64 28.21 22.26
N PHE A 323 34.21 27.25 21.43
CA PHE A 323 32.87 26.67 21.45
C PHE A 323 32.90 25.18 21.13
N PRO A 324 31.86 24.41 21.47
CA PRO A 324 31.77 23.00 21.19
C PRO A 324 31.75 22.69 19.70
N VAL A 325 32.26 21.50 19.33
CA VAL A 325 32.18 20.97 17.96
C VAL A 325 30.71 20.71 17.59
N VAL A 326 30.28 21.25 16.48
CA VAL A 326 29.01 20.87 15.84
C VAL A 326 29.30 19.77 14.82
N LYS A 327 28.77 18.57 15.05
CA LYS A 327 29.01 17.41 14.16
C LYS A 327 28.67 17.74 12.71
N GLY A 328 29.61 17.50 11.79
CA GLY A 328 29.43 17.78 10.37
C GLY A 328 29.61 19.25 9.96
N ALA A 329 29.92 20.16 10.87
CA ALA A 329 30.26 21.52 10.52
C ALA A 329 31.65 21.60 9.85
N THR A 330 31.72 22.34 8.76
CA THR A 330 32.95 22.60 8.01
C THR A 330 33.41 24.05 8.16
N VAL A 331 32.53 24.93 8.56
CA VAL A 331 32.83 26.34 8.80
C VAL A 331 31.91 26.92 9.87
N TYR A 332 32.48 27.77 10.72
CA TYR A 332 31.79 28.56 11.72
C TYR A 332 31.90 30.04 11.35
N LYS A 333 30.80 30.77 11.46
CA LYS A 333 30.74 32.21 11.20
C LYS A 333 30.20 32.93 12.43
N LEU A 334 30.99 33.87 12.93
CA LEU A 334 30.58 34.78 14.00
C LEU A 334 29.94 36.01 13.36
N TYR A 335 28.75 36.32 13.78
CA TYR A 335 28.04 37.52 13.37
C TYR A 335 28.05 38.50 14.52
N GLY A 336 28.36 39.74 14.26
CA GLY A 336 28.43 40.79 15.25
C GLY A 336 28.11 42.15 14.69
N THR A 337 28.00 43.15 15.58
CA THR A 337 27.93 44.56 15.24
C THR A 337 29.36 45.13 15.15
N ASP A 338 29.56 46.15 14.32
CA ASP A 338 30.84 46.84 14.17
C ASP A 338 31.08 47.89 15.25
N HIS A 339 30.03 48.28 15.99
CA HIS A 339 30.04 49.37 16.94
C HIS A 339 29.75 48.92 18.38
N ASP A 340 30.20 49.76 19.32
CA ASP A 340 29.92 49.69 20.71
C ASP A 340 28.39 49.75 21.00
N LEU A 341 27.92 49.14 22.05
CA LEU A 341 26.46 49.07 22.43
C LEU A 341 25.80 50.41 22.71
N ASP A 342 26.56 51.49 22.78
CA ASP A 342 26.05 52.85 22.97
C ASP A 342 25.28 53.42 21.78
N TYR A 343 25.18 52.68 20.66
CA TYR A 343 24.41 53.05 19.46
C TYR A 343 23.06 52.31 19.33
N PRO A 344 22.03 52.94 18.69
CA PRO A 344 20.68 52.38 18.65
C PRO A 344 20.59 51.03 17.95
N ARG A 345 19.63 50.20 18.40
CA ARG A 345 19.36 48.78 18.02
C ARG A 345 19.10 48.48 16.55
N SER A 346 19.39 49.38 15.61
CA SER A 346 19.05 49.25 14.18
C SER A 346 20.16 48.65 13.32
N GLU A 347 21.32 48.29 13.87
CA GLU A 347 22.43 47.78 13.07
C GLU A 347 22.25 46.31 12.67
N LYS A 348 22.51 46.04 11.39
CA LYS A 348 22.51 44.71 10.86
C LYS A 348 23.76 43.96 11.26
N TYR A 349 23.61 42.76 11.81
CA TYR A 349 24.72 41.86 12.10
C TYR A 349 25.50 41.51 10.82
N LYS A 350 26.82 41.65 10.84
CA LYS A 350 27.74 41.27 9.78
C LYS A 350 28.61 40.10 10.21
N VAL A 351 29.20 39.37 9.26
CA VAL A 351 30.19 38.35 9.58
C VAL A 351 31.46 39.05 10.01
N VAL A 352 31.80 38.93 11.29
CA VAL A 352 33.00 39.57 11.90
C VAL A 352 34.16 38.55 12.10
N GLY A 353 33.89 37.27 11.95
CA GLY A 353 34.90 36.23 12.04
C GLY A 353 34.42 34.92 11.37
N THR A 354 35.36 34.18 10.81
CA THR A 354 35.12 32.88 10.19
C THR A 354 36.26 31.92 10.59
N SER A 355 35.91 30.66 10.88
CA SER A 355 36.86 29.63 11.26
C SER A 355 36.43 28.25 10.75
N LYS A 356 37.39 27.39 10.47
CA LYS A 356 37.17 25.94 10.22
C LYS A 356 37.37 25.10 11.48
N THR A 357 37.80 25.75 12.58
CA THR A 357 37.99 25.12 13.90
C THR A 357 37.00 25.68 14.91
N THR A 358 36.99 25.17 16.13
CA THR A 358 36.13 25.59 17.22
C THR A 358 36.61 26.86 17.95
N THR A 359 37.44 27.65 17.31
CA THR A 359 37.98 28.90 17.87
C THR A 359 37.89 30.01 16.82
N ILE A 360 37.40 31.19 17.24
CA ILE A 360 37.38 32.42 16.45
C ILE A 360 38.00 33.54 17.26
N THR A 361 39.02 34.23 16.71
CA THR A 361 39.59 35.42 17.29
C THR A 361 39.25 36.63 16.43
N ILE A 362 38.60 37.61 17.04
CA ILE A 362 38.35 38.92 16.44
C ILE A 362 39.34 39.92 17.03
N LYS A 363 40.05 40.64 16.15
CA LYS A 363 41.08 41.63 16.52
C LYS A 363 40.62 43.06 16.24
N ASN A 364 41.41 44.03 16.61
CA ASN A 364 41.22 45.47 16.34
C ASN A 364 39.89 45.97 16.90
N ARG A 365 39.55 45.52 18.10
CA ARG A 365 38.40 45.99 18.84
C ARG A 365 38.77 47.18 19.70
N LYS A 366 37.79 48.09 19.89
CA LYS A 366 37.97 49.25 20.79
C LYS A 366 38.06 48.74 22.23
N GLN A 367 38.99 49.30 22.98
CA GLN A 367 39.23 48.94 24.38
C GLN A 367 38.03 49.26 25.28
N GLY A 368 37.72 48.38 26.21
CA GLY A 368 36.65 48.57 27.15
C GLY A 368 35.23 48.58 26.56
N SER A 369 35.08 48.18 25.29
CA SER A 369 33.84 48.27 24.58
C SER A 369 33.07 46.93 24.54
N GLU A 370 31.77 46.99 24.53
CA GLU A 370 30.86 45.83 24.41
C GLU A 370 30.46 45.58 22.99
N TYR A 371 30.33 44.28 22.64
CA TYR A 371 29.93 43.80 21.32
C TYR A 371 28.92 42.70 21.48
N ARG A 372 27.86 42.70 20.63
CA ARG A 372 26.88 41.62 20.54
C ARG A 372 27.23 40.67 19.44
N PHE A 373 27.08 39.38 19.72
CA PHE A 373 27.41 38.33 18.82
C PHE A 373 26.37 37.23 18.82
N TYR A 374 26.30 36.49 17.70
CA TYR A 374 25.79 35.13 17.65
C TYR A 374 26.64 34.29 16.70
N LEU A 375 26.76 33.00 16.99
CA LEU A 375 27.57 32.06 16.24
C LEU A 375 26.67 31.15 15.40
N LYS A 376 27.04 30.90 14.15
CA LYS A 376 26.43 29.90 13.30
C LYS A 376 27.47 28.90 12.82
N ALA A 377 27.08 27.60 12.79
CA ALA A 377 27.86 26.51 12.23
C ALA A 377 27.22 26.03 10.91
N TYR A 378 28.02 25.82 9.90
CA TYR A 378 27.57 25.40 8.57
C TYR A 378 28.29 24.14 8.09
N ALA A 379 27.55 23.30 7.35
CA ALA A 379 28.14 22.36 6.40
C ALA A 379 28.06 22.94 4.99
N VAL A 380 29.07 22.67 4.17
CA VAL A 380 29.03 22.97 2.73
C VAL A 380 28.73 21.69 1.99
N LYS A 381 27.60 21.67 1.27
CA LYS A 381 27.17 20.54 0.45
C LYS A 381 26.82 21.04 -0.95
N ASN A 382 27.45 20.49 -1.97
CA ASN A 382 27.23 20.89 -3.36
C ASN A 382 27.39 22.42 -3.56
N GLY A 383 28.40 23.04 -2.94
CA GLY A 383 28.64 24.47 -3.00
C GLY A 383 27.67 25.35 -2.18
N LYS A 384 26.67 24.77 -1.53
CA LYS A 384 25.70 25.52 -0.71
C LYS A 384 25.96 25.33 0.78
N GLU A 385 25.86 26.41 1.53
CA GLU A 385 25.93 26.40 3.00
C GLU A 385 24.59 25.96 3.60
N ILE A 386 24.62 24.96 4.47
CA ILE A 386 23.48 24.49 5.25
C ILE A 386 23.79 24.83 6.70
N MET A 387 22.98 25.67 7.35
CA MET A 387 23.12 26.01 8.76
C MET A 387 22.74 24.81 9.64
N LEU A 388 23.71 24.27 10.35
CA LEU A 388 23.56 23.11 11.23
C LEU A 388 23.16 23.50 12.67
N ALA A 389 23.72 24.62 13.15
CA ALA A 389 23.47 25.11 14.51
C ALA A 389 23.63 26.61 14.59
N LYS A 390 23.00 27.21 15.60
CA LYS A 390 23.08 28.64 15.92
C LYS A 390 23.10 28.82 17.44
N SER A 391 23.90 29.79 17.94
CA SER A 391 23.81 30.24 19.35
C SER A 391 22.66 31.23 19.53
N ASP A 392 22.26 31.45 20.75
CA ASP A 392 21.59 32.70 21.14
C ASP A 392 22.53 33.88 20.93
N GLU A 393 22.00 35.09 21.03
CA GLU A 393 22.82 36.29 21.13
C GLU A 393 23.53 36.32 22.49
N PHE A 394 24.78 36.76 22.49
CA PHE A 394 25.56 36.97 23.69
C PHE A 394 26.39 38.25 23.57
N VAL A 395 26.76 38.78 24.69
CA VAL A 395 27.55 40.01 24.82
C VAL A 395 28.94 39.66 25.31
N GLU A 396 29.95 40.25 24.71
CA GLU A 396 31.34 40.18 25.12
C GLU A 396 31.92 41.59 25.18
N ARG A 397 32.81 41.82 26.16
CA ARG A 397 33.47 43.09 26.33
C ARG A 397 34.98 42.90 26.25
N THR A 398 35.70 43.80 25.55
CA THR A 398 37.19 43.87 25.63
C THR A 398 37.58 44.38 27.04
N THR A 399 38.77 43.97 27.48
CA THR A 399 39.24 44.43 28.78
C THR A 399 39.50 45.96 28.75
N PRO A 400 39.14 46.66 29.77
CA PRO A 400 39.52 48.08 29.92
C PRO A 400 41.03 48.30 29.90
N ALA A 401 41.45 49.49 29.63
CA ALA A 401 42.85 49.87 29.74
C ALA A 401 43.34 49.73 31.19
N LYS A 402 44.61 49.53 31.29
CA LYS A 402 45.25 49.71 32.62
C LYS A 402 44.97 51.13 33.09
N VAL A 403 44.53 51.24 34.30
CA VAL A 403 44.44 52.54 34.95
C VAL A 403 45.81 53.17 34.96
N THR A 404 45.92 54.37 34.41
CA THR A 404 47.16 55.15 34.38
C THR A 404 46.89 56.54 34.98
N GLY A 405 47.94 57.30 35.21
CA GLY A 405 47.81 58.67 35.77
C GLY A 405 47.22 58.69 37.16
N VAL A 406 47.46 57.61 37.95
CA VAL A 406 47.08 57.60 39.35
C VAL A 406 47.99 58.60 40.11
N VAL A 407 47.38 59.57 40.64
CA VAL A 407 48.07 60.66 41.43
C VAL A 407 47.49 60.71 42.80
N SER A 408 48.37 60.97 43.76
CA SER A 408 48.02 61.21 45.14
C SER A 408 48.81 62.40 45.71
N GLY A 409 48.24 63.24 46.47
CA GLY A 409 48.90 64.42 47.13
C GLY A 409 48.53 65.75 46.50
N LYS A 410 49.23 66.81 46.85
CA LYS A 410 48.89 68.18 46.48
C LYS A 410 48.67 68.40 45.00
N THR A 411 47.58 69.04 44.66
CA THR A 411 47.15 69.25 43.28
C THR A 411 47.91 70.32 42.55
N GLU A 412 48.29 69.99 41.30
CA GLU A 412 48.33 70.95 40.21
C GLU A 412 47.43 70.46 39.10
N LYS A 413 46.65 71.39 38.54
CA LYS A 413 45.69 71.09 37.46
C LYS A 413 46.47 70.88 36.18
N THR A 414 46.71 69.66 35.77
CA THR A 414 47.23 69.34 34.43
C THR A 414 46.20 68.51 33.65
N GLY A 415 45.56 69.19 32.71
CA GLY A 415 44.63 68.56 31.79
C GLY A 415 43.31 68.09 32.44
N ASN A 416 42.79 66.94 32.05
CA ASN A 416 41.48 66.39 32.47
C ASN A 416 41.48 65.68 33.85
N TYR A 417 42.39 65.96 34.72
CA TYR A 417 42.48 65.34 36.04
C TYR A 417 41.81 66.15 37.14
N THR A 418 41.07 65.46 37.97
CA THR A 418 40.46 66.03 39.15
C THR A 418 41.50 66.24 40.28
N ALA A 419 41.42 67.33 40.99
CA ALA A 419 42.34 67.66 42.05
C ALA A 419 42.43 66.58 43.14
N VAL A 420 43.65 66.21 43.52
CA VAL A 420 43.90 65.25 44.59
C VAL A 420 44.26 66.05 45.83
N ARG A 421 43.56 65.85 46.94
CA ARG A 421 43.75 66.53 48.20
C ARG A 421 44.22 65.55 49.27
N THR A 422 45.08 66.01 50.18
CA THR A 422 45.41 65.23 51.35
C THR A 422 45.04 66.12 52.61
N GLY A 423 44.29 65.51 53.53
CA GLY A 423 44.03 66.08 54.84
C GLY A 423 44.79 65.31 55.90
N THR A 424 44.51 65.63 57.14
CA THR A 424 45.12 64.94 58.30
C THR A 424 44.63 63.50 58.41
N ASP A 425 43.44 63.23 57.88
CA ASP A 425 42.71 61.96 58.04
C ASP A 425 42.18 61.37 56.74
N TYR A 426 42.43 62.01 55.61
CA TYR A 426 42.01 61.47 54.27
C TYR A 426 43.05 61.71 53.18
N VAL A 427 43.00 60.88 52.16
CA VAL A 427 43.75 60.99 50.89
C VAL A 427 42.76 60.87 49.77
N GLU A 428 42.72 61.90 48.93
CA GLU A 428 42.00 61.84 47.67
C GLU A 428 42.93 61.20 46.59
N ILE A 429 42.38 60.27 45.82
CA ILE A 429 43.13 59.61 44.70
C ILE A 429 42.38 59.90 43.43
N GLY A 430 43.03 60.53 42.48
CA GLY A 430 42.52 60.77 41.15
C GLY A 430 43.18 59.83 40.15
N CYS A 431 42.47 59.47 39.10
CA CYS A 431 43.04 58.75 37.95
C CYS A 431 42.38 59.21 36.63
N ALA A 432 43.08 59.02 35.56
CA ALA A 432 42.46 59.25 34.25
C ALA A 432 41.28 58.33 34.00
N PRO A 433 40.19 58.86 33.43
CA PRO A 433 39.05 58.00 33.05
C PRO A 433 39.48 56.89 32.11
N VAL A 434 39.01 55.67 32.40
CA VAL A 434 39.27 54.50 31.54
C VAL A 434 37.97 54.18 30.78
N SER A 435 38.04 54.28 29.46
CA SER A 435 36.87 53.95 28.61
C SER A 435 36.35 52.54 28.89
N GLY A 436 35.04 52.40 29.10
CA GLY A 436 34.38 51.13 29.38
C GLY A 436 34.60 50.56 30.76
N ALA A 437 35.08 51.35 31.70
CA ALA A 437 35.05 50.99 33.11
C ALA A 437 33.72 51.41 33.73
N ASP A 438 33.00 50.45 34.37
CA ASP A 438 31.74 50.72 35.10
C ASP A 438 31.98 51.33 36.48
N GLY A 439 33.25 51.28 36.93
CA GLY A 439 33.65 51.82 38.20
C GLY A 439 35.13 51.52 38.54
N TYR A 440 35.61 52.06 39.60
CA TYR A 440 36.98 51.89 40.09
C TYR A 440 36.97 51.36 41.51
N CYS A 441 37.87 50.40 41.77
CA CYS A 441 38.12 49.94 43.12
C CYS A 441 39.53 50.41 43.58
N ILE A 442 39.59 50.98 44.71
CA ILE A 442 40.86 51.42 45.36
C ILE A 442 41.28 50.35 46.35
N TYR A 443 42.54 49.91 46.23
CA TYR A 443 43.11 48.98 47.18
C TYR A 443 44.29 49.68 47.89
N ARG A 444 44.30 49.61 49.23
CA ARG A 444 45.34 50.05 50.05
C ARG A 444 46.23 48.89 50.52
N TYR A 445 47.53 49.07 50.43
CA TYR A 445 48.45 48.09 51.01
C TYR A 445 48.55 48.33 52.52
N ASP A 446 48.19 47.32 53.30
CA ASP A 446 48.36 47.32 54.73
C ASP A 446 49.73 46.69 55.11
N ALA A 447 50.63 47.49 55.62
CA ALA A 447 52.02 47.08 55.93
C ALA A 447 52.07 46.06 57.07
N LYS A 448 51.08 46.09 57.97
CA LYS A 448 51.03 45.17 59.13
C LYS A 448 50.58 43.76 58.68
N SER A 449 49.54 43.67 57.92
CA SER A 449 49.03 42.38 57.40
C SER A 449 49.74 41.92 56.13
N LYS A 450 50.57 42.75 55.50
CA LYS A 450 51.21 42.54 54.23
C LYS A 450 50.22 42.17 53.13
N LYS A 451 49.01 42.75 53.15
CA LYS A 451 47.92 42.47 52.22
C LYS A 451 47.37 43.76 51.62
N TRP A 452 46.85 43.64 50.39
CA TRP A 452 46.03 44.68 49.76
C TRP A 452 44.59 44.60 50.31
N ILE A 453 44.05 45.68 50.84
CA ILE A 453 42.71 45.81 51.40
C ILE A 453 41.95 46.74 50.47
N LYS A 454 40.69 46.37 50.07
CA LYS A 454 39.75 47.15 49.24
C LYS A 454 39.20 48.30 50.03
#